data_0290faad77acae3104c68fe485eef6b7
#
_entry.id   0290faad77acae3104c68fe485eef6b7
#
_cell.length_a   1.000
_cell.length_b   1.000
_cell.length_c   1.000
_cell.angle_alpha   90.00
_cell.angle_beta   90.00
_cell.angle_gamma   90.00
#
_symmetry.space_group_name_H-M   'P 1'
#
loop_
_entity.id
_entity.type
_entity.pdbx_description
1 polymer ?
#
loop_
_entity_poly.entity_id
_entity_poly.type
_entity_poly.pdbx_seq_one_letter_code
_entity_poly.pdbx_strand_id
1 'polypeptide(L)'
;DDPALMELAASQGPVWIIDPIDGTKNFSKGKSCFAVMVAFLNQGKVQAGWIYDPIARKTCYAVAGEGAWCDGKRLTVAGAGQAIDQLQGSLGNKMGKRLGEVIDAGEHPHPVQVQRYRCCGREYMDLALGKLQFLQYAFHLKPWDHAPGVLIAREAGYFDGFFEDASHYDATQGVPDGYLMIAPDKAAWQTLRNL
;
A
#
# COMPACT_ATOMS: atom_id res chain seq x y z
N ASP A 1 -18.13 -7.18 -5.87
CA ASP A 1 -17.07 -7.32 -6.89
C ASP A 1 -17.77 -7.48 -8.23
N ASP A 2 -17.73 -6.44 -9.06
CA ASP A 2 -18.36 -6.42 -10.37
C ASP A 2 -17.34 -6.93 -11.41
N PRO A 3 -17.57 -8.08 -12.07
CA PRO A 3 -16.68 -8.62 -13.09
C PRO A 3 -16.39 -7.62 -14.23
N ALA A 4 -17.35 -6.77 -14.58
CA ALA A 4 -17.17 -5.77 -15.63
C ALA A 4 -16.10 -4.72 -15.28
N LEU A 5 -15.92 -4.36 -14.00
CA LEU A 5 -14.85 -3.47 -13.57
C LEU A 5 -13.46 -4.12 -13.73
N MET A 6 -13.38 -5.43 -13.56
CA MET A 6 -12.14 -6.18 -13.73
C MET A 6 -11.76 -6.31 -15.20
N GLU A 7 -12.72 -6.55 -16.09
CA GLU A 7 -12.51 -6.57 -17.53
C GLU A 7 -12.04 -5.19 -18.05
N LEU A 8 -12.62 -4.11 -17.51
CA LEU A 8 -12.17 -2.76 -17.83
C LEU A 8 -10.72 -2.51 -17.40
N ALA A 9 -10.33 -2.91 -16.20
CA ALA A 9 -8.96 -2.76 -15.71
C ALA A 9 -7.94 -3.55 -16.56
N ALA A 10 -8.33 -4.72 -17.06
CA ALA A 10 -7.53 -5.54 -17.97
C ALA A 10 -7.56 -5.07 -19.44
N SER A 11 -8.35 -4.06 -19.79
CA SER A 11 -8.49 -3.57 -21.18
C SER A 11 -7.18 -2.95 -21.68
N GLN A 12 -7.00 -2.99 -23.01
CA GLN A 12 -5.82 -2.37 -23.64
C GLN A 12 -5.95 -0.84 -23.81
N GLY A 13 -7.15 -0.29 -23.60
CA GLY A 13 -7.42 1.14 -23.70
C GLY A 13 -7.11 1.90 -22.41
N PRO A 14 -7.25 3.24 -22.44
CA PRO A 14 -7.10 4.07 -21.25
C PRO A 14 -8.27 3.85 -20.26
N VAL A 15 -7.94 3.57 -18.99
CA VAL A 15 -8.90 3.35 -17.92
C VAL A 15 -8.56 4.20 -16.71
N TRP A 16 -9.57 4.83 -16.12
CA TRP A 16 -9.46 5.50 -14.83
C TRP A 16 -10.13 4.65 -13.76
N ILE A 17 -9.40 4.34 -12.69
CA ILE A 17 -9.91 3.67 -11.51
C ILE A 17 -9.94 4.69 -10.37
N ILE A 18 -11.10 4.87 -9.74
CA ILE A 18 -11.31 5.93 -8.74
C ILE A 18 -11.99 5.33 -7.51
N ASP A 19 -11.37 5.52 -6.33
CA ASP A 19 -12.07 5.46 -5.05
C ASP A 19 -12.35 6.89 -4.58
N PRO A 20 -13.59 7.34 -4.63
CA PRO A 20 -13.92 8.71 -4.24
C PRO A 20 -13.84 8.95 -2.74
N ILE A 21 -13.94 7.91 -1.90
CA ILE A 21 -13.84 8.00 -0.44
C ILE A 21 -13.29 6.69 0.13
N ASP A 22 -11.98 6.48 0.01
CA ASP A 22 -11.30 5.42 0.78
C ASP A 22 -11.39 5.74 2.27
N GLY A 23 -11.67 4.72 3.08
CA GLY A 23 -11.95 4.90 4.50
C GLY A 23 -13.39 5.33 4.79
N THR A 24 -14.36 4.92 3.98
CA THR A 24 -15.80 5.23 4.11
C THR A 24 -16.34 5.04 5.52
N LYS A 25 -15.89 4.00 6.25
CA LYS A 25 -16.29 3.77 7.65
C LYS A 25 -15.75 4.82 8.62
N ASN A 26 -14.60 5.42 8.33
CA ASN A 26 -14.05 6.53 9.09
C ASN A 26 -14.84 7.79 8.77
N PHE A 27 -15.05 8.07 7.48
CA PHE A 27 -15.80 9.22 7.00
C PHE A 27 -17.22 9.26 7.60
N SER A 28 -17.97 8.15 7.54
CA SER A 28 -19.33 8.06 8.09
C SER A 28 -19.40 8.28 9.61
N LYS A 29 -18.30 8.14 10.33
CA LYS A 29 -18.19 8.39 11.77
C LYS A 29 -17.56 9.76 12.09
N GLY A 30 -17.42 10.64 11.12
CA GLY A 30 -16.82 11.97 11.29
C GLY A 30 -15.33 11.97 11.63
N LYS A 31 -14.62 10.86 11.38
CA LYS A 31 -13.16 10.79 11.58
C LYS A 31 -12.43 11.44 10.41
N SER A 32 -11.31 12.09 10.70
CA SER A 32 -10.46 12.79 9.72
C SER A 32 -9.47 11.89 8.96
N CYS A 33 -9.72 10.58 8.93
CA CYS A 33 -8.85 9.60 8.26
C CYS A 33 -9.59 8.96 7.08
N PHE A 34 -9.56 9.63 5.93
CA PHE A 34 -10.08 9.20 4.65
C PHE A 34 -9.27 9.85 3.53
N ALA A 35 -9.36 9.31 2.31
CA ALA A 35 -8.61 9.79 1.16
C ALA A 35 -9.43 9.64 -0.13
N VAL A 36 -9.03 10.35 -1.19
CA VAL A 36 -9.44 10.10 -2.57
C VAL A 36 -8.29 9.39 -3.27
N MET A 37 -8.57 8.30 -3.98
CA MET A 37 -7.57 7.53 -4.69
C MET A 37 -7.91 7.44 -6.17
N VAL A 38 -6.92 7.69 -7.03
CA VAL A 38 -7.08 7.67 -8.49
C VAL A 38 -5.91 6.92 -9.12
N ALA A 39 -6.17 6.01 -10.04
CA ALA A 39 -5.18 5.39 -10.89
C ALA A 39 -5.56 5.55 -12.37
N PHE A 40 -4.57 5.81 -13.20
CA PHE A 40 -4.69 5.79 -14.65
C PHE A 40 -3.95 4.58 -15.20
N LEU A 41 -4.67 3.74 -15.92
CA LEU A 41 -4.15 2.56 -16.59
C LEU A 41 -4.19 2.75 -18.10
N ASN A 42 -3.20 2.23 -18.78
CA ASN A 42 -3.19 2.13 -20.24
C ASN A 42 -2.41 0.87 -20.63
N GLN A 43 -2.90 0.14 -21.64
CA GLN A 43 -2.32 -1.13 -22.08
C GLN A 43 -2.14 -2.14 -20.92
N GLY A 44 -3.13 -2.23 -20.03
CA GLY A 44 -3.12 -3.14 -18.90
C GLY A 44 -2.07 -2.81 -17.82
N LYS A 45 -1.54 -1.59 -17.79
CA LYS A 45 -0.54 -1.17 -16.79
C LYS A 45 -0.92 0.13 -16.12
N VAL A 46 -0.68 0.23 -14.83
CA VAL A 46 -0.83 1.49 -14.09
C VAL A 46 0.27 2.45 -14.55
N GLN A 47 -0.12 3.55 -15.19
CA GLN A 47 0.77 4.59 -15.73
C GLN A 47 0.95 5.76 -14.76
N ALA A 48 -0.10 6.08 -13.99
CA ALA A 48 -0.05 7.14 -12.99
C ALA A 48 -1.01 6.86 -11.83
N GLY A 49 -0.70 7.39 -10.66
CA GLY A 49 -1.53 7.25 -9.48
C GLY A 49 -1.47 8.48 -8.58
N TRP A 50 -2.60 8.82 -7.97
CA TRP A 50 -2.75 9.95 -7.05
C TRP A 50 -3.51 9.51 -5.80
N ILE A 51 -3.07 10.00 -4.65
CA ILE A 51 -3.77 9.89 -3.39
C ILE A 51 -3.85 11.28 -2.78
N TYR A 52 -5.07 11.75 -2.56
CA TYR A 52 -5.33 13.05 -1.96
C TYR A 52 -5.90 12.89 -0.56
N ASP A 53 -5.28 13.57 0.40
CA ASP A 53 -5.78 13.76 1.77
C ASP A 53 -6.55 15.07 1.86
N PRO A 54 -7.89 15.07 1.94
CA PRO A 54 -8.68 16.29 1.99
C PRO A 54 -8.50 17.09 3.28
N ILE A 55 -8.13 16.43 4.37
CA ILE A 55 -7.93 17.07 5.67
C ILE A 55 -6.59 17.81 5.72
N ALA A 56 -5.50 17.14 5.34
CA ALA A 56 -4.18 17.77 5.28
C ALA A 56 -3.98 18.63 4.01
N ARG A 57 -4.89 18.51 3.02
CA ARG A 57 -4.81 19.15 1.70
C ARG A 57 -3.50 18.80 0.97
N LYS A 58 -3.10 17.53 1.03
CA LYS A 58 -1.88 17.01 0.43
C LYS A 58 -2.18 16.01 -0.65
N THR A 59 -1.40 16.05 -1.72
CA THR A 59 -1.44 15.06 -2.80
C THR A 59 -0.10 14.36 -2.93
N CYS A 60 -0.09 13.04 -2.76
CA CYS A 60 1.02 12.19 -3.20
C CYS A 60 0.65 11.59 -4.56
N TYR A 61 1.61 11.54 -5.47
CA TYR A 61 1.40 10.98 -6.80
C TYR A 61 2.67 10.36 -7.37
N ALA A 62 2.49 9.51 -8.36
CA ALA A 62 3.58 8.94 -9.15
C ALA A 62 3.16 8.78 -10.61
N VAL A 63 4.16 8.84 -11.50
CA VAL A 63 4.08 8.44 -12.89
C VAL A 63 5.11 7.35 -13.10
N ALA A 64 4.72 6.27 -13.78
CA ALA A 64 5.58 5.10 -13.99
C ALA A 64 6.90 5.49 -14.66
N GLY A 65 8.02 5.20 -14.01
CA GLY A 65 9.37 5.54 -14.44
C GLY A 65 9.82 6.98 -14.16
N GLU A 66 8.98 7.84 -13.57
CA GLU A 66 9.33 9.25 -13.29
C GLU A 66 9.51 9.54 -11.80
N GLY A 67 9.25 8.53 -10.94
CA GLY A 67 9.35 8.65 -9.50
C GLY A 67 8.04 9.08 -8.83
N ALA A 68 8.07 9.15 -7.49
CA ALA A 68 6.95 9.54 -6.66
C ALA A 68 7.17 10.91 -6.03
N TRP A 69 6.09 11.65 -5.78
CA TRP A 69 6.11 13.04 -5.34
C TRP A 69 5.00 13.32 -4.34
N CYS A 70 5.22 14.24 -3.42
CA CYS A 70 4.18 14.80 -2.55
C CYS A 70 4.37 16.31 -2.43
N ASP A 71 3.36 17.08 -2.85
CA ASP A 71 3.40 18.55 -2.85
C ASP A 71 4.68 19.10 -3.51
N GLY A 72 5.10 18.53 -4.64
CA GLY A 72 6.29 18.92 -5.40
C GLY A 72 7.64 18.46 -4.81
N LYS A 73 7.64 17.71 -3.71
CA LYS A 73 8.85 17.09 -3.15
C LYS A 73 8.94 15.65 -3.60
N ARG A 74 10.12 15.26 -4.10
CA ARG A 74 10.37 13.86 -4.48
C ARG A 74 10.36 12.97 -3.24
N LEU A 75 9.69 11.83 -3.36
CA LEU A 75 9.62 10.82 -2.32
C LEU A 75 10.70 9.75 -2.58
N THR A 76 11.24 9.22 -1.49
CA THR A 76 12.21 8.12 -1.53
C THR A 76 11.92 7.16 -0.41
N VAL A 77 12.26 5.88 -0.63
CA VAL A 77 12.08 4.84 0.35
C VAL A 77 12.71 5.18 1.70
N ALA A 78 11.97 4.95 2.77
CA ALA A 78 12.46 5.06 4.14
C ALA A 78 12.66 3.67 4.75
N GLY A 79 13.74 3.49 5.53
CA GLY A 79 14.01 2.27 6.26
C GLY A 79 14.78 1.19 5.51
N ALA A 80 15.19 1.43 4.26
CA ALA A 80 16.03 0.48 3.52
C ALA A 80 17.36 0.22 4.25
N GLY A 81 17.72 -1.07 4.42
CA GLY A 81 18.91 -1.48 5.15
C GLY A 81 18.86 -1.32 6.68
N GLN A 82 17.73 -0.87 7.25
CA GLN A 82 17.55 -0.81 8.70
C GLN A 82 17.27 -2.19 9.31
N ALA A 83 17.62 -2.35 10.59
CA ALA A 83 17.26 -3.55 11.34
C ALA A 83 15.74 -3.63 11.54
N ILE A 84 15.21 -4.85 11.68
CA ILE A 84 13.76 -5.08 11.71
C ILE A 84 13.06 -4.37 12.89
N ASP A 85 13.72 -4.24 14.03
CA ASP A 85 13.24 -3.57 15.23
C ASP A 85 13.20 -2.02 15.12
N GLN A 86 13.81 -1.48 14.07
CA GLN A 86 13.74 -0.05 13.73
C GLN A 86 12.60 0.27 12.75
N LEU A 87 11.98 -0.77 12.16
CA LEU A 87 10.88 -0.60 11.22
C LEU A 87 9.54 -0.55 11.96
N GLN A 88 8.70 0.38 11.55
CA GLN A 88 7.30 0.42 12.00
C GLN A 88 6.34 0.39 10.82
N GLY A 89 5.21 -0.27 11.00
CA GLY A 89 4.22 -0.37 9.93
C GLY A 89 2.91 -1.03 10.36
N SER A 90 2.03 -1.20 9.38
CA SER A 90 0.69 -1.73 9.56
C SER A 90 0.62 -3.17 9.09
N LEU A 91 0.21 -4.06 9.98
CA LEU A 91 -0.05 -5.48 9.70
C LEU A 91 -1.54 -5.78 9.70
N GLY A 92 -1.96 -6.71 8.85
CA GLY A 92 -3.30 -7.29 8.91
C GLY A 92 -3.50 -8.10 10.20
N ASN A 93 -4.77 -8.37 10.54
CA ASN A 93 -5.12 -8.98 11.83
C ASN A 93 -4.38 -10.29 12.13
N LYS A 94 -4.22 -11.18 11.13
CA LYS A 94 -3.56 -12.46 11.31
C LYS A 94 -2.06 -12.28 11.62
N MET A 95 -1.37 -11.45 10.82
CA MET A 95 0.04 -11.15 11.04
C MET A 95 0.28 -10.39 12.34
N GLY A 96 -0.58 -9.41 12.66
CA GLY A 96 -0.50 -8.68 13.92
C GLY A 96 -0.68 -9.56 15.14
N LYS A 97 -1.58 -10.56 15.08
CA LYS A 97 -1.72 -11.55 16.15
C LYS A 97 -0.45 -12.40 16.29
N ARG A 98 0.10 -12.88 15.17
CA ARG A 98 1.35 -13.66 15.15
C ARG A 98 2.52 -12.85 15.71
N LEU A 99 2.65 -11.58 15.34
CA LEU A 99 3.67 -10.70 15.93
C LEU A 99 3.48 -10.57 17.45
N GLY A 100 2.24 -10.45 17.93
CA GLY A 100 1.95 -10.46 19.37
C GLY A 100 2.46 -11.72 20.06
N GLU A 101 2.26 -12.90 19.47
CA GLU A 101 2.74 -14.19 20.00
C GLU A 101 4.29 -14.22 20.05
N VAL A 102 4.98 -13.67 19.04
CA VAL A 102 6.46 -13.52 19.01
C VAL A 102 6.94 -12.61 20.15
N ILE A 103 6.27 -11.48 20.36
CA ILE A 103 6.60 -10.53 21.42
C ILE A 103 6.38 -11.16 22.81
N ASP A 104 5.26 -11.84 23.02
CA ASP A 104 4.92 -12.49 24.29
C ASP A 104 5.89 -13.64 24.62
N ALA A 105 6.45 -14.30 23.60
CA ALA A 105 7.49 -15.30 23.74
C ALA A 105 8.88 -14.70 24.06
N GLY A 106 9.01 -13.37 24.02
CA GLY A 106 10.29 -12.68 24.24
C GLY A 106 11.28 -12.82 23.08
N GLU A 107 10.80 -13.13 21.88
CA GLU A 107 11.63 -13.25 20.69
C GLU A 107 12.01 -11.87 20.13
N HIS A 108 13.28 -11.65 19.90
CA HIS A 108 13.83 -10.41 19.34
C HIS A 108 14.85 -10.74 18.24
N PRO A 109 15.05 -9.82 17.22
CA PRO A 109 14.35 -8.54 17.04
C PRO A 109 12.96 -8.69 16.34
N HIS A 110 12.05 -7.77 16.57
CA HIS A 110 10.74 -7.70 15.91
C HIS A 110 10.37 -6.25 15.52
N PRO A 111 9.54 -6.04 14.49
CA PRO A 111 9.13 -4.69 14.06
C PRO A 111 8.10 -4.08 15.02
N VAL A 112 7.92 -2.76 14.90
CA VAL A 112 6.87 -2.03 15.62
C VAL A 112 5.58 -2.04 14.79
N GLN A 113 4.50 -2.59 15.34
CA GLN A 113 3.18 -2.54 14.72
C GLN A 113 2.44 -1.26 15.14
N VAL A 114 1.96 -0.51 14.15
CA VAL A 114 1.02 0.59 14.39
C VAL A 114 -0.42 0.12 14.21
N GLN A 115 -1.36 0.81 14.85
CA GLN A 115 -2.77 0.54 14.67
C GLN A 115 -3.19 0.83 13.22
N ARG A 116 -3.92 -0.09 12.58
CA ARG A 116 -4.45 0.11 11.23
C ARG A 116 -5.38 1.32 11.15
N TYR A 117 -5.18 2.10 10.10
CA TYR A 117 -5.97 3.31 9.85
C TYR A 117 -7.37 2.99 9.30
N ARG A 118 -7.55 1.82 8.68
CA ARG A 118 -8.76 1.45 7.92
C ARG A 118 -9.05 2.45 6.80
N CYS A 119 -7.99 2.88 6.16
CA CYS A 119 -7.93 3.78 5.03
C CYS A 119 -6.60 3.51 4.33
N CYS A 120 -6.64 2.77 3.24
CA CYS A 120 -5.45 2.33 2.50
C CYS A 120 -4.66 3.53 1.96
N GLY A 121 -5.36 4.53 1.43
CA GLY A 121 -4.73 5.74 0.90
C GLY A 121 -3.91 6.49 1.95
N ARG A 122 -4.41 6.60 3.18
CA ARG A 122 -3.67 7.24 4.28
C ARG A 122 -2.47 6.39 4.72
N GLU A 123 -2.61 5.07 4.73
CA GLU A 123 -1.49 4.16 5.01
C GLU A 123 -0.41 4.27 3.93
N TYR A 124 -0.78 4.28 2.63
CA TYR A 124 0.16 4.50 1.52
C TYR A 124 0.83 5.89 1.55
N MET A 125 0.08 6.95 1.88
CA MET A 125 0.67 8.28 2.03
C MET A 125 1.70 8.32 3.17
N ASP A 126 1.38 7.73 4.32
CA ASP A 126 2.31 7.71 5.46
C ASP A 126 3.52 6.79 5.22
N LEU A 127 3.38 5.73 4.41
CA LEU A 127 4.50 4.96 3.88
C LEU A 127 5.39 5.83 2.98
N ALA A 128 4.81 6.47 1.99
CA ALA A 128 5.55 7.29 1.02
C ALA A 128 6.23 8.51 1.68
N LEU A 129 5.65 9.05 2.74
CA LEU A 129 6.22 10.12 3.55
C LEU A 129 7.24 9.63 4.60
N GLY A 130 7.52 8.33 4.67
CA GLY A 130 8.50 7.73 5.58
C GLY A 130 8.05 7.62 7.04
N LYS A 131 6.78 7.87 7.35
CA LYS A 131 6.23 7.65 8.69
C LYS A 131 5.99 6.19 8.99
N LEU A 132 5.70 5.40 7.97
CA LEU A 132 5.64 3.95 8.01
C LEU A 132 6.71 3.40 7.07
N GLN A 133 7.27 2.23 7.38
CA GLN A 133 8.26 1.58 6.54
C GLN A 133 7.70 0.32 5.88
N PHE A 134 6.63 -0.27 6.41
CA PHE A 134 5.98 -1.41 5.78
C PHE A 134 4.45 -1.38 5.94
N LEU A 135 3.77 -2.00 4.95
CA LEU A 135 2.32 -2.20 4.97
C LEU A 135 2.02 -3.64 4.57
N GLN A 136 1.10 -4.30 5.28
CA GLN A 136 0.60 -5.61 4.89
C GLN A 136 -0.91 -5.59 4.75
N TYR A 137 -1.38 -6.04 3.60
CA TYR A 137 -2.79 -6.22 3.25
C TYR A 137 -3.10 -7.69 3.02
N ALA A 138 -4.34 -8.08 3.24
CA ALA A 138 -4.78 -9.46 3.08
C ALA A 138 -6.18 -9.51 2.50
N PHE A 139 -6.35 -10.35 1.50
CA PHE A 139 -7.60 -10.66 0.82
C PHE A 139 -8.34 -9.46 0.21
N HIS A 140 -9.08 -9.71 -0.85
CA HIS A 140 -9.91 -8.71 -1.53
C HIS A 140 -9.16 -7.42 -1.88
N LEU A 141 -7.96 -7.58 -2.50
CA LEU A 141 -7.07 -6.47 -2.86
C LEU A 141 -7.60 -5.72 -4.08
N LYS A 142 -8.61 -4.90 -3.85
CA LYS A 142 -9.35 -4.19 -4.90
C LYS A 142 -8.47 -3.15 -5.60
N PRO A 143 -8.52 -3.04 -6.94
CA PRO A 143 -7.66 -2.13 -7.67
C PRO A 143 -7.79 -0.65 -7.25
N TRP A 144 -8.98 -0.21 -6.89
CA TRP A 144 -9.18 1.18 -6.44
C TRP A 144 -8.55 1.46 -5.07
N ASP A 145 -8.39 0.45 -4.21
CA ASP A 145 -7.74 0.55 -2.90
C ASP A 145 -6.21 0.47 -3.00
N HIS A 146 -5.66 -0.17 -4.06
CA HIS A 146 -4.25 -0.52 -4.08
C HIS A 146 -3.47 0.01 -5.28
N ALA A 147 -4.04 0.09 -6.49
CA ALA A 147 -3.29 0.45 -7.70
C ALA A 147 -2.51 1.78 -7.58
N PRO A 148 -3.10 2.90 -7.13
CA PRO A 148 -2.35 4.15 -7.01
C PRO A 148 -1.29 4.08 -5.90
N GLY A 149 -1.61 3.45 -4.77
CA GLY A 149 -0.70 3.34 -3.62
C GLY A 149 0.52 2.48 -3.91
N VAL A 150 0.33 1.33 -4.57
CA VAL A 150 1.44 0.45 -4.97
C VAL A 150 2.35 1.14 -5.98
N LEU A 151 1.80 1.86 -6.98
CA LEU A 151 2.63 2.61 -7.91
C LEU A 151 3.47 3.67 -7.17
N ILE A 152 2.86 4.46 -6.29
CA ILE A 152 3.57 5.48 -5.49
C ILE A 152 4.69 4.83 -4.66
N ALA A 153 4.42 3.70 -4.02
CA ALA A 153 5.42 2.98 -3.24
C ALA A 153 6.58 2.49 -4.11
N ARG A 154 6.32 1.85 -5.25
CA ARG A 154 7.35 1.40 -6.21
C ARG A 154 8.21 2.55 -6.72
N GLU A 155 7.60 3.62 -7.13
CA GLU A 155 8.28 4.80 -7.67
C GLU A 155 9.09 5.55 -6.58
N ALA A 156 8.73 5.38 -5.30
CA ALA A 156 9.53 5.82 -4.18
C ALA A 156 10.69 4.87 -3.84
N GLY A 157 10.72 3.64 -4.40
CA GLY A 157 11.79 2.66 -4.21
C GLY A 157 11.46 1.52 -3.23
N TYR A 158 10.22 1.39 -2.79
CA TYR A 158 9.78 0.25 -1.97
C TYR A 158 9.63 -1.02 -2.81
N PHE A 159 9.85 -2.16 -2.18
CA PHE A 159 9.54 -3.47 -2.74
C PHE A 159 8.12 -3.88 -2.32
N ASP A 160 7.33 -4.37 -3.27
CA ASP A 160 6.04 -5.03 -3.00
C ASP A 160 6.07 -6.47 -3.48
N GLY A 161 5.36 -7.35 -2.80
CA GLY A 161 5.26 -8.75 -3.21
C GLY A 161 4.18 -9.51 -2.45
N PHE A 162 3.60 -10.49 -3.13
CA PHE A 162 2.72 -11.47 -2.51
C PHE A 162 3.52 -12.50 -1.71
N PHE A 163 2.99 -12.95 -0.57
CA PHE A 163 3.67 -13.95 0.27
C PHE A 163 3.85 -15.28 -0.42
N GLU A 164 2.94 -15.65 -1.29
CA GLU A 164 2.88 -16.95 -1.93
C GLU A 164 4.10 -17.20 -2.83
N ASP A 165 4.43 -16.24 -3.69
CA ASP A 165 5.42 -16.42 -4.76
C ASP A 165 6.34 -15.20 -4.97
N ALA A 166 6.21 -14.16 -4.14
CA ALA A 166 6.90 -12.89 -4.29
C ALA A 166 6.60 -12.15 -5.61
N SER A 167 5.52 -12.51 -6.32
CA SER A 167 5.04 -11.76 -7.47
C SER A 167 4.60 -10.36 -7.07
N HIS A 168 4.78 -9.40 -7.97
CA HIS A 168 4.34 -8.04 -7.75
C HIS A 168 2.83 -7.89 -7.92
N TYR A 169 2.25 -6.94 -7.19
CA TYR A 169 0.84 -6.59 -7.37
C TYR A 169 0.57 -6.10 -8.80
N ASP A 170 -0.49 -6.62 -9.40
CA ASP A 170 -0.97 -6.23 -10.73
C ASP A 170 -2.47 -5.93 -10.65
N ALA A 171 -2.82 -4.66 -10.92
CA ALA A 171 -4.19 -4.17 -10.85
C ALA A 171 -5.14 -4.81 -11.88
N THR A 172 -4.62 -5.52 -12.87
CA THR A 172 -5.38 -6.15 -13.97
C THR A 172 -5.75 -7.61 -13.71
N GLN A 173 -5.16 -8.22 -12.68
CA GLN A 173 -5.38 -9.64 -12.36
C GLN A 173 -6.62 -9.91 -11.49
N GLY A 174 -7.57 -8.98 -11.45
CA GLY A 174 -8.76 -9.13 -10.63
C GLY A 174 -8.57 -8.68 -9.20
N VAL A 175 -9.24 -9.36 -8.26
CA VAL A 175 -9.13 -9.11 -6.82
C VAL A 175 -8.39 -10.30 -6.21
N PRO A 176 -7.06 -10.27 -6.13
CA PRO A 176 -6.30 -11.41 -5.62
C PRO A 176 -6.59 -11.66 -4.13
N ASP A 177 -6.74 -12.94 -3.81
CA ASP A 177 -6.89 -13.45 -2.46
C ASP A 177 -5.51 -13.91 -1.94
N GLY A 178 -4.69 -12.95 -1.52
CA GLY A 178 -3.35 -13.21 -1.03
C GLY A 178 -2.94 -12.24 0.08
N TYR A 179 -1.70 -12.37 0.49
CA TYR A 179 -1.06 -11.46 1.44
C TYR A 179 -0.08 -10.58 0.68
N LEU A 180 -0.44 -9.33 0.44
CA LEU A 180 0.44 -8.32 -0.16
C LEU A 180 1.24 -7.62 0.95
N MET A 181 2.58 -7.59 0.82
CA MET A 181 3.46 -6.81 1.68
C MET A 181 4.22 -5.79 0.85
N ILE A 182 4.23 -4.55 1.33
CA ILE A 182 5.12 -3.48 0.86
C ILE A 182 6.16 -3.26 1.95
N ALA A 183 7.45 -3.25 1.60
CA ALA A 183 8.56 -3.12 2.54
C ALA A 183 9.69 -2.25 1.94
N PRO A 184 10.63 -1.74 2.75
CA PRO A 184 11.69 -0.87 2.28
C PRO A 184 12.57 -1.49 1.18
N ASP A 185 12.81 -2.78 1.28
CA ASP A 185 13.57 -3.56 0.31
C ASP A 185 13.17 -5.04 0.39
N LYS A 186 13.73 -5.85 -0.51
CA LYS A 186 13.42 -7.29 -0.57
C LYS A 186 13.88 -8.06 0.66
N ALA A 187 14.97 -7.65 1.31
CA ALA A 187 15.48 -8.31 2.51
C ALA A 187 14.54 -8.07 3.71
N ALA A 188 14.11 -6.82 3.93
CA ALA A 188 13.10 -6.48 4.92
C ALA A 188 11.78 -7.21 4.65
N TRP A 189 11.35 -7.27 3.37
CA TRP A 189 10.15 -8.00 2.96
C TRP A 189 10.24 -9.49 3.32
N GLN A 190 11.38 -10.15 3.06
CA GLN A 190 11.58 -11.56 3.41
C GLN A 190 11.53 -11.79 4.91
N THR A 191 12.14 -10.91 5.70
CA THR A 191 12.13 -11.00 7.16
C THR A 191 10.72 -10.82 7.72
N LEU A 192 10.00 -9.78 7.26
CA LEU A 192 8.61 -9.51 7.67
C LEU A 192 7.64 -10.63 7.29
N ARG A 193 7.82 -11.25 6.11
CA ARG A 193 7.00 -12.38 5.67
C ARG A 193 7.13 -13.59 6.61
N ASN A 194 8.28 -13.79 7.22
CA ASN A 194 8.60 -14.96 8.05
C ASN A 194 8.20 -14.79 9.53
N LEU A 195 7.69 -13.60 9.90
CA LEU A 195 7.04 -13.38 11.19
C LEU A 195 5.75 -14.20 11.28
#